data_9c0befb06fb702727efb0a44d1591777
#
_entry.id   9c0befb06fb702727efb0a44d1591777
#
_cell.length_a   1.000
_cell.length_b   1.000
_cell.length_c   1.000
_cell.angle_alpha   90.00
_cell.angle_beta   90.00
_cell.angle_gamma   90.00
#
_symmetry.space_group_name_H-M   'P 1'
#
loop_
_entity.id
_entity.type
_entity.pdbx_description
1 polymer ?
#
loop_
_entity_poly.entity_id
_entity_poly.type
_entity_poly.pdbx_seq_one_letter_code
_entity_poly.pdbx_strand_id
1 'polypeptide(L)'
;MADVGVPANSGDVQPATLPSPRPVVWSSDLSKTDYSLLLGLPVGSLLAIVFVLRVLWRPKSGPKFRLPKQVPTYGSVGMDDDSYKYDGDSNDLIYAGQVAGRYDTRWTRTFDFVFLVGMMLFAAFLTGFTTLIEPELWNNTSFWFYLLPKVLIMMGVSTLGGIICRFFCIVDEAGYVITERNSAFKVNYTRKFQLLAAYLVPLLVKPDEESCPACSGPVALAWGDFVTLLCFLLLIKPIRERSTLFMLQFNSLDRPEDRPHTLKWIVAGNIFPGLFVLLFFRWLFARTTQSDLVFILVFVTSIGDGLAEPIGIAFGKHKYSTSTCCSKRKYTRSFEGSACVFLAGIVFPALQYTNFETPMQLWLTMIILPFVVAYAEATAPHTMDAPVLMGATGLVLYTIIHIF
;
A
#
# COMPACT_ATOMS: atom_id res chain seq x y z
N MET A 1 -4.55 69.61 36.11
CA MET A 1 -4.33 68.13 36.07
C MET A 1 -5.14 67.65 34.92
N ALA A 2 -4.49 67.34 33.80
CA ALA A 2 -5.14 66.97 32.56
C ALA A 2 -5.25 65.41 32.50
N ASP A 3 -6.44 64.93 32.27
CA ASP A 3 -6.78 63.53 32.15
C ASP A 3 -6.44 63.08 30.72
N VAL A 4 -5.44 62.20 30.62
CA VAL A 4 -5.01 61.63 29.34
C VAL A 4 -5.75 60.31 29.10
N GLY A 5 -6.81 60.37 28.32
CA GLY A 5 -7.55 59.19 27.85
C GLY A 5 -6.68 58.32 26.93
N VAL A 6 -6.44 57.08 27.32
CA VAL A 6 -5.81 56.04 26.52
C VAL A 6 -6.88 55.43 25.62
N PRO A 7 -6.71 55.40 24.28
CA PRO A 7 -7.65 54.67 23.40
C PRO A 7 -7.35 53.18 23.49
N ALA A 8 -8.30 52.43 24.01
CA ALA A 8 -8.34 50.97 23.91
C ALA A 8 -8.69 50.56 22.46
N ASN A 9 -7.68 50.25 21.69
CA ASN A 9 -7.85 49.65 20.37
C ASN A 9 -7.59 48.15 20.50
N SER A 10 -8.57 47.42 21.01
CA SER A 10 -8.61 45.94 20.91
C SER A 10 -9.15 45.58 19.54
N GLY A 11 -8.24 45.56 18.57
CA GLY A 11 -8.54 44.94 17.28
C GLY A 11 -8.75 43.43 17.52
N ASP A 12 -10.01 43.03 17.56
CA ASP A 12 -10.40 41.62 17.48
C ASP A 12 -9.87 41.09 16.14
N VAL A 13 -8.72 40.40 16.19
CA VAL A 13 -8.28 39.56 15.09
C VAL A 13 -9.22 38.37 15.08
N GLN A 14 -10.29 38.46 14.31
CA GLN A 14 -11.10 37.30 13.99
C GLN A 14 -10.18 36.23 13.40
N PRO A 15 -10.17 35.00 13.98
CA PRO A 15 -9.47 33.90 13.36
C PRO A 15 -10.02 33.75 11.94
N ALA A 16 -9.11 33.70 10.96
CA ALA A 16 -9.47 33.50 9.56
C ALA A 16 -10.31 32.21 9.48
N THR A 17 -11.62 32.37 9.36
CA THR A 17 -12.52 31.25 9.08
C THR A 17 -12.08 30.67 7.74
N LEU A 18 -11.60 29.42 7.75
CA LEU A 18 -11.38 28.66 6.54
C LEU A 18 -12.66 28.74 5.69
N PRO A 19 -12.56 29.05 4.39
CA PRO A 19 -13.73 29.13 3.54
C PRO A 19 -14.48 27.80 3.66
N SER A 20 -15.78 27.89 3.99
CA SER A 20 -16.68 26.75 4.00
C SER A 20 -16.53 25.99 2.67
N PRO A 21 -16.46 24.65 2.67
CA PRO A 21 -16.38 23.90 1.44
C PRO A 21 -17.52 24.33 0.51
N ARG A 22 -17.18 24.78 -0.68
CA ARG A 22 -18.18 25.11 -1.69
C ARG A 22 -18.96 23.84 -2.00
N PRO A 23 -20.29 23.88 -2.02
CA PRO A 23 -21.06 22.71 -2.41
C PRO A 23 -20.58 22.28 -3.80
N VAL A 24 -20.18 21.03 -3.92
CA VAL A 24 -19.73 20.43 -5.18
C VAL A 24 -20.86 20.60 -6.21
N VAL A 25 -20.59 21.31 -7.28
CA VAL A 25 -21.56 21.69 -8.34
C VAL A 25 -22.06 20.48 -9.17
N TRP A 26 -21.60 19.27 -8.80
CA TRP A 26 -21.93 18.02 -9.51
C TRP A 26 -23.33 17.44 -9.21
N SER A 27 -24.08 18.00 -8.27
CA SER A 27 -25.23 17.28 -7.70
C SER A 27 -26.45 17.18 -8.60
N SER A 28 -26.56 17.91 -9.71
CA SER A 28 -27.78 17.86 -10.53
C SER A 28 -27.61 17.84 -12.05
N ASP A 29 -26.42 18.19 -12.60
CA ASP A 29 -26.31 18.51 -14.01
C ASP A 29 -25.19 17.84 -14.79
N LEU A 30 -24.82 16.59 -14.43
CA LEU A 30 -24.01 15.79 -15.32
C LEU A 30 -24.77 15.60 -16.64
N SER A 31 -24.19 16.10 -17.72
CA SER A 31 -24.75 15.88 -19.03
C SER A 31 -24.79 14.38 -19.36
N LYS A 32 -25.69 13.93 -20.21
CA LYS A 32 -25.72 12.54 -20.68
C LYS A 32 -24.37 12.10 -21.26
N THR A 33 -23.61 13.03 -21.83
CA THR A 33 -22.29 12.83 -22.37
C THR A 33 -21.29 12.51 -21.25
N ASP A 34 -21.34 13.24 -20.12
CA ASP A 34 -20.42 13.01 -19.00
C ASP A 34 -20.68 11.65 -18.34
N TYR A 35 -21.93 11.25 -18.16
CA TYR A 35 -22.29 9.90 -17.69
C TYR A 35 -21.80 8.82 -18.64
N SER A 36 -21.97 9.02 -19.94
CA SER A 36 -21.53 8.05 -20.96
C SER A 36 -20.02 7.90 -20.93
N LEU A 37 -19.26 8.97 -20.70
CA LEU A 37 -17.80 8.92 -20.61
C LEU A 37 -17.34 8.31 -19.28
N LEU A 38 -17.96 8.65 -18.15
CA LEU A 38 -17.63 8.09 -16.83
C LEU A 38 -17.73 6.56 -16.79
N LEU A 39 -18.74 6.00 -17.44
CA LEU A 39 -18.89 4.55 -17.56
C LEU A 39 -18.17 4.01 -18.78
N GLY A 40 -18.21 4.71 -19.89
CA GLY A 40 -17.67 4.26 -21.18
C GLY A 40 -16.16 4.17 -21.19
N LEU A 41 -15.44 5.10 -20.54
CA LEU A 41 -13.98 5.07 -20.54
C LEU A 41 -13.40 3.87 -19.75
N PRO A 42 -13.85 3.58 -18.50
CA PRO A 42 -13.42 2.37 -17.80
C PRO A 42 -13.77 1.07 -18.54
N VAL A 43 -15.03 0.94 -18.99
CA VAL A 43 -15.49 -0.26 -19.68
C VAL A 43 -14.81 -0.40 -21.05
N GLY A 44 -14.72 0.68 -21.81
CA GLY A 44 -14.05 0.71 -23.11
C GLY A 44 -12.57 0.37 -23.01
N SER A 45 -11.88 0.89 -21.99
CA SER A 45 -10.47 0.58 -21.73
C SER A 45 -10.28 -0.90 -21.36
N LEU A 46 -11.14 -1.45 -20.51
CA LEU A 46 -11.11 -2.89 -20.19
C LEU A 46 -11.31 -3.74 -21.44
N LEU A 47 -12.32 -3.43 -22.23
CA LEU A 47 -12.60 -4.18 -23.46
C LEU A 47 -11.46 -4.04 -24.47
N ALA A 48 -10.89 -2.85 -24.64
CA ALA A 48 -9.73 -2.60 -25.50
C ALA A 48 -8.51 -3.41 -25.07
N ILE A 49 -8.18 -3.43 -23.77
CA ILE A 49 -7.08 -4.21 -23.21
C ILE A 49 -7.32 -5.71 -23.46
N VAL A 50 -8.50 -6.21 -23.13
CA VAL A 50 -8.84 -7.64 -23.35
C VAL A 50 -8.74 -7.99 -24.84
N PHE A 51 -9.24 -7.11 -25.72
CA PHE A 51 -9.15 -7.31 -27.16
C PHE A 51 -7.69 -7.34 -27.65
N VAL A 52 -6.87 -6.38 -27.24
CA VAL A 52 -5.45 -6.33 -27.62
C VAL A 52 -4.72 -7.58 -27.13
N LEU A 53 -4.86 -7.96 -25.86
CA LEU A 53 -4.13 -9.09 -25.27
C LEU A 53 -4.63 -10.45 -25.74
N ARG A 54 -5.93 -10.59 -26.09
CA ARG A 54 -6.51 -11.89 -26.49
C ARG A 54 -6.57 -12.09 -27.99
N VAL A 55 -6.80 -11.02 -28.75
CA VAL A 55 -7.06 -11.09 -30.20
C VAL A 55 -5.85 -10.62 -30.99
N LEU A 56 -5.37 -9.42 -30.76
CA LEU A 56 -4.28 -8.83 -31.53
C LEU A 56 -2.92 -9.40 -31.15
N TRP A 57 -2.66 -9.54 -29.87
CA TRP A 57 -1.38 -10.04 -29.39
C TRP A 57 -1.48 -11.53 -29.02
N ARG A 58 -1.88 -12.36 -29.97
CA ARG A 58 -1.77 -13.80 -29.74
C ARG A 58 -0.30 -14.18 -29.69
N PRO A 59 0.18 -14.81 -28.58
CA PRO A 59 1.52 -15.35 -28.59
C PRO A 59 1.63 -16.31 -29.77
N LYS A 60 2.55 -16.03 -30.70
CA LYS A 60 2.85 -16.98 -31.77
C LYS A 60 3.16 -18.31 -31.09
N SER A 61 2.47 -19.37 -31.48
CA SER A 61 2.78 -20.73 -31.03
C SER A 61 4.16 -21.07 -31.56
N GLY A 62 5.20 -20.54 -30.97
CA GLY A 62 6.56 -20.98 -31.19
C GLY A 62 6.66 -22.45 -30.79
N PRO A 63 7.61 -23.24 -31.34
CA PRO A 63 7.84 -24.59 -30.93
C PRO A 63 7.91 -24.54 -29.38
N LYS A 64 7.18 -25.45 -28.73
CA LYS A 64 7.20 -25.60 -27.26
C LYS A 64 8.65 -25.82 -26.87
N PHE A 65 9.36 -24.71 -26.65
CA PHE A 65 10.67 -24.76 -26.05
C PHE A 65 10.39 -25.33 -24.69
N ARG A 66 10.60 -26.64 -24.56
CA ARG A 66 10.72 -27.27 -23.22
C ARG A 66 11.95 -26.62 -22.65
N LEU A 67 11.73 -25.51 -21.94
CA LEU A 67 12.72 -25.11 -20.94
C LEU A 67 13.06 -26.39 -20.17
N PRO A 68 14.34 -26.77 -20.05
CA PRO A 68 14.74 -27.70 -19.04
C PRO A 68 13.99 -27.23 -17.79
N LYS A 69 13.55 -28.16 -16.95
CA LYS A 69 12.93 -27.88 -15.65
C LYS A 69 13.91 -27.07 -14.78
N GLN A 70 14.23 -25.88 -15.23
CA GLN A 70 14.73 -24.83 -14.36
C GLN A 70 13.48 -24.29 -13.70
N VAL A 71 13.26 -24.71 -12.47
CA VAL A 71 12.58 -23.93 -11.47
C VAL A 71 12.95 -22.48 -11.77
N PRO A 72 12.00 -21.55 -11.97
CA PRO A 72 12.36 -20.16 -12.18
C PRO A 72 13.17 -19.75 -10.95
N THR A 73 14.47 -19.71 -11.11
CA THR A 73 15.37 -19.05 -10.17
C THR A 73 15.01 -17.58 -10.25
N TYR A 74 14.01 -17.20 -9.49
CA TYR A 74 13.77 -15.79 -9.19
C TYR A 74 15.03 -15.31 -8.51
N GLY A 75 15.79 -14.55 -9.28
CA GLY A 75 17.18 -14.22 -9.10
C GLY A 75 17.58 -14.00 -7.67
N SER A 76 18.52 -14.83 -7.26
CA SER A 76 19.43 -14.55 -6.16
C SER A 76 19.90 -13.11 -6.23
N VAL A 77 19.56 -12.35 -5.22
CA VAL A 77 20.15 -11.05 -4.97
C VAL A 77 21.61 -11.30 -4.64
N GLY A 78 22.50 -11.00 -5.57
CA GLY A 78 23.90 -10.80 -5.25
C GLY A 78 24.01 -9.53 -4.41
N MET A 79 24.00 -9.68 -3.14
CA MET A 79 24.58 -8.77 -2.17
C MET A 79 25.44 -9.64 -1.26
N ASP A 80 26.72 -9.38 -1.38
CA ASP A 80 27.79 -9.78 -0.48
C ASP A 80 27.61 -11.06 0.33
N ASP A 81 28.29 -12.10 -0.15
CA ASP A 81 28.99 -13.17 0.55
C ASP A 81 28.23 -14.14 1.47
N ASP A 82 26.91 -14.23 1.37
CA ASP A 82 26.16 -15.38 1.90
C ASP A 82 25.13 -15.86 0.86
N SER A 83 25.61 -16.23 -0.33
CA SER A 83 24.79 -16.78 -1.40
C SER A 83 24.38 -18.22 -1.08
N TYR A 84 23.28 -18.38 -0.35
CA TYR A 84 22.58 -19.65 -0.33
C TYR A 84 21.90 -19.86 -1.69
N LYS A 85 22.53 -20.60 -2.58
CA LYS A 85 21.89 -21.20 -3.74
C LYS A 85 20.75 -22.10 -3.23
N TYR A 86 19.53 -21.71 -3.50
CA TYR A 86 18.38 -22.61 -3.42
C TYR A 86 18.48 -23.55 -4.62
N ASP A 87 19.08 -24.69 -4.42
CA ASP A 87 19.13 -25.80 -5.39
C ASP A 87 17.79 -26.54 -5.24
N GLY A 88 16.86 -26.31 -6.20
CA GLY A 88 15.52 -26.89 -6.19
C GLY A 88 15.51 -28.36 -6.62
N ASP A 89 16.31 -29.20 -6.03
CA ASP A 89 16.21 -30.61 -6.25
C ASP A 89 15.20 -31.23 -5.27
N SER A 90 14.26 -31.97 -5.81
CA SER A 90 13.00 -32.46 -5.25
C SER A 90 13.16 -33.52 -4.12
N ASN A 91 14.34 -33.66 -3.57
CA ASN A 91 14.61 -34.54 -2.43
C ASN A 91 14.89 -33.80 -1.12
N ASP A 92 14.79 -32.47 -1.13
CA ASP A 92 15.02 -31.66 0.05
C ASP A 92 13.75 -31.51 0.91
N LEU A 93 13.33 -32.61 1.50
CA LEU A 93 12.80 -32.59 2.87
C LEU A 93 13.94 -32.13 3.79
N ILE A 94 14.49 -30.96 3.52
CA ILE A 94 15.55 -30.39 4.29
C ILE A 94 14.96 -29.95 5.63
N TYR A 95 15.14 -30.83 6.57
CA TYR A 95 15.24 -30.69 8.01
C TYR A 95 14.62 -29.39 8.57
N ALA A 96 13.50 -29.55 9.25
CA ALA A 96 12.74 -28.50 9.93
C ALA A 96 13.61 -27.49 10.70
N GLY A 97 14.72 -27.90 11.29
CA GLY A 97 15.69 -27.03 11.96
C GLY A 97 16.48 -26.07 11.07
N GLN A 98 16.58 -26.34 9.77
CA GLN A 98 17.36 -25.49 8.86
C GLN A 98 16.59 -24.24 8.41
N VAL A 99 15.27 -24.29 8.32
CA VAL A 99 14.46 -23.14 7.93
C VAL A 99 14.47 -22.07 9.02
N ALA A 100 14.26 -22.46 10.27
CA ALA A 100 14.31 -21.55 11.42
C ALA A 100 15.69 -20.88 11.57
N GLY A 101 16.78 -21.64 11.34
CA GLY A 101 18.16 -21.11 11.37
C GLY A 101 18.43 -20.04 10.31
N ARG A 102 17.78 -20.09 9.15
CA ARG A 102 17.89 -19.07 8.10
C ARG A 102 17.44 -17.68 8.54
N TYR A 103 16.51 -17.59 9.50
CA TYR A 103 16.03 -16.32 10.06
C TYR A 103 16.89 -15.81 11.22
N ASP A 104 17.94 -16.55 11.62
CA ASP A 104 18.83 -16.13 12.72
C ASP A 104 20.14 -15.53 12.19
N THR A 105 20.02 -14.55 11.32
CA THR A 105 21.17 -13.80 10.81
C THR A 105 21.42 -12.56 11.66
N ARG A 106 22.67 -12.05 11.63
CA ARG A 106 23.00 -10.77 12.28
C ARG A 106 22.07 -9.65 11.78
N TRP A 107 21.75 -9.62 10.49
CA TRP A 107 20.89 -8.62 9.88
C TRP A 107 19.43 -8.68 10.36
N THR A 108 18.85 -9.87 10.50
CA THR A 108 17.47 -9.99 11.01
C THR A 108 17.38 -9.53 12.46
N ARG A 109 18.34 -9.91 13.31
CA ARG A 109 18.42 -9.45 14.71
C ARG A 109 18.60 -7.95 14.81
N THR A 110 19.47 -7.37 14.00
CA THR A 110 19.69 -5.92 13.96
C THR A 110 18.43 -5.20 13.51
N PHE A 111 17.75 -5.70 12.48
CA PHE A 111 16.51 -5.10 12.02
C PHE A 111 15.42 -5.14 13.09
N ASP A 112 15.19 -6.29 13.73
CA ASP A 112 14.20 -6.45 14.78
C ASP A 112 14.43 -5.46 15.94
N PHE A 113 15.71 -5.28 16.35
CA PHE A 113 16.09 -4.30 17.36
C PHE A 113 15.87 -2.85 16.90
N VAL A 114 16.33 -2.51 15.71
CA VAL A 114 16.15 -1.14 15.14
C VAL A 114 14.66 -0.83 14.96
N PHE A 115 13.86 -1.79 14.55
CA PHE A 115 12.42 -1.62 14.40
C PHE A 115 11.76 -1.35 15.76
N LEU A 116 12.11 -2.11 16.80
CA LEU A 116 11.62 -1.88 18.15
C LEU A 116 11.97 -0.48 18.66
N VAL A 117 13.25 -0.09 18.56
CA VAL A 117 13.72 1.25 18.98
C VAL A 117 13.03 2.34 18.14
N GLY A 118 12.93 2.15 16.84
CA GLY A 118 12.24 3.08 15.94
C GLY A 118 10.77 3.29 16.32
N MET A 119 10.07 2.23 16.69
CA MET A 119 8.69 2.33 17.17
C MET A 119 8.57 3.06 18.52
N MET A 120 9.53 2.89 19.43
CA MET A 120 9.57 3.65 20.68
C MET A 120 9.80 5.15 20.43
N LEU A 121 10.73 5.49 19.52
CA LEU A 121 10.98 6.87 19.11
C LEU A 121 9.77 7.48 18.39
N PHE A 122 9.10 6.70 17.54
CA PHE A 122 7.89 7.15 16.84
C PHE A 122 6.75 7.40 17.84
N ALA A 123 6.56 6.52 18.82
CA ALA A 123 5.59 6.75 19.91
C ALA A 123 5.89 8.03 20.69
N ALA A 124 7.15 8.26 21.07
CA ALA A 124 7.56 9.47 21.77
C ALA A 124 7.36 10.73 20.91
N PHE A 125 7.69 10.66 19.62
CA PHE A 125 7.46 11.74 18.67
C PHE A 125 5.95 12.05 18.52
N LEU A 126 5.11 11.04 18.32
CA LEU A 126 3.66 11.22 18.20
C LEU A 126 3.05 11.79 19.47
N THR A 127 3.51 11.33 20.64
CA THR A 127 3.07 11.86 21.93
C THR A 127 3.39 13.36 22.04
N GLY A 128 4.62 13.76 21.76
CA GLY A 128 5.03 15.16 21.76
C GLY A 128 4.28 15.99 20.72
N PHE A 129 4.15 15.48 19.50
CA PHE A 129 3.47 16.14 18.39
C PHE A 129 1.98 16.35 18.68
N THR A 130 1.28 15.32 19.20
CA THR A 130 -0.13 15.42 19.61
C THR A 130 -0.30 16.45 20.72
N THR A 131 0.59 16.46 21.73
CA THR A 131 0.51 17.41 22.85
C THR A 131 0.70 18.86 22.39
N LEU A 132 1.52 19.09 21.35
CA LEU A 132 1.79 20.44 20.84
C LEU A 132 0.74 20.94 19.86
N ILE A 133 0.15 20.07 19.03
CA ILE A 133 -0.72 20.48 17.91
C ILE A 133 -2.20 20.26 18.21
N GLU A 134 -2.53 19.10 18.79
CA GLU A 134 -3.92 18.72 19.08
C GLU A 134 -4.06 18.16 20.50
N PRO A 135 -3.79 18.94 21.55
CA PRO A 135 -3.80 18.47 22.94
C PRO A 135 -5.19 17.96 23.37
N GLU A 136 -6.26 18.42 22.74
CA GLU A 136 -7.63 17.97 23.00
C GLU A 136 -7.83 16.50 22.66
N LEU A 137 -7.02 15.95 21.74
CA LEU A 137 -7.09 14.54 21.34
C LEU A 137 -6.84 13.59 22.52
N TRP A 138 -6.03 14.01 23.51
CA TRP A 138 -5.75 13.21 24.70
C TRP A 138 -6.99 12.95 25.56
N ASN A 139 -7.90 13.91 25.62
CA ASN A 139 -9.13 13.81 26.39
C ASN A 139 -10.30 13.19 25.57
N ASN A 140 -10.07 12.94 24.28
CA ASN A 140 -11.09 12.38 23.42
C ASN A 140 -11.10 10.84 23.53
N THR A 141 -11.90 10.32 24.45
CA THR A 141 -12.05 8.87 24.67
C THR A 141 -12.56 8.14 23.42
N SER A 142 -13.42 8.76 22.63
CA SER A 142 -13.95 8.19 21.37
C SER A 142 -12.82 7.90 20.39
N PHE A 143 -11.84 8.81 20.27
CA PHE A 143 -10.67 8.61 19.41
C PHE A 143 -9.85 7.39 19.84
N TRP A 144 -9.53 7.24 21.12
CA TRP A 144 -8.71 6.13 21.62
C TRP A 144 -9.43 4.79 21.49
N PHE A 145 -10.73 4.75 21.80
CA PHE A 145 -11.54 3.54 21.55
C PHE A 145 -11.61 3.19 20.07
N TYR A 146 -11.49 4.16 19.19
CA TYR A 146 -11.54 3.96 17.74
C TYR A 146 -10.26 3.34 17.14
N LEU A 147 -9.13 3.43 17.82
CA LEU A 147 -7.92 2.71 17.46
C LEU A 147 -8.06 1.19 17.65
N LEU A 148 -8.88 0.74 18.61
CA LEU A 148 -9.08 -0.68 18.89
C LEU A 148 -9.67 -1.45 17.69
N PRO A 149 -10.76 -1.02 17.04
CA PRO A 149 -11.23 -1.66 15.80
C PRO A 149 -10.15 -1.76 14.73
N LYS A 150 -9.29 -0.75 14.56
CA LYS A 150 -8.17 -0.81 13.60
C LYS A 150 -7.24 -1.98 13.91
N VAL A 151 -6.80 -2.11 15.17
CA VAL A 151 -5.98 -3.26 15.61
C VAL A 151 -6.69 -4.58 15.32
N LEU A 152 -7.96 -4.69 15.73
CA LEU A 152 -8.72 -5.94 15.59
C LEU A 152 -8.90 -6.32 14.12
N ILE A 153 -9.19 -5.38 13.23
CA ILE A 153 -9.31 -5.63 11.80
C ILE A 153 -7.96 -6.05 11.22
N MET A 154 -6.88 -5.33 11.53
CA MET A 154 -5.54 -5.68 11.05
C MET A 154 -5.12 -7.07 11.52
N MET A 155 -5.32 -7.39 12.80
CA MET A 155 -5.05 -8.70 13.37
C MET A 155 -5.92 -9.78 12.74
N GLY A 156 -7.21 -9.50 12.51
CA GLY A 156 -8.16 -10.41 11.87
C GLY A 156 -7.76 -10.73 10.42
N VAL A 157 -7.45 -9.71 9.62
CA VAL A 157 -6.99 -9.87 8.24
C VAL A 157 -5.70 -10.69 8.18
N SER A 158 -4.72 -10.37 9.04
CA SER A 158 -3.45 -11.08 9.12
C SER A 158 -3.64 -12.54 9.53
N THR A 159 -4.52 -12.80 10.49
CA THR A 159 -4.84 -14.15 10.96
C THR A 159 -5.54 -14.97 9.87
N LEU A 160 -6.52 -14.38 9.19
CA LEU A 160 -7.22 -15.02 8.08
C LEU A 160 -6.24 -15.39 6.95
N GLY A 161 -5.38 -14.44 6.57
CA GLY A 161 -4.32 -14.68 5.59
C GLY A 161 -3.40 -15.83 6.00
N GLY A 162 -3.03 -15.90 7.28
CA GLY A 162 -2.22 -16.98 7.85
C GLY A 162 -2.91 -18.34 7.84
N ILE A 163 -4.20 -18.39 8.16
CA ILE A 163 -5.02 -19.62 8.09
C ILE A 163 -5.06 -20.12 6.64
N ILE A 164 -5.36 -19.24 5.69
CA ILE A 164 -5.36 -19.56 4.26
C ILE A 164 -3.99 -20.09 3.84
N CYS A 165 -2.91 -19.40 4.23
CA CYS A 165 -1.56 -19.81 3.91
C CYS A 165 -1.24 -21.21 4.46
N ARG A 166 -1.54 -21.49 5.73
CA ARG A 166 -1.30 -22.83 6.33
C ARG A 166 -2.13 -23.93 5.71
N PHE A 167 -3.31 -23.62 5.19
CA PHE A 167 -4.13 -24.60 4.49
C PHE A 167 -3.47 -25.07 3.18
N PHE A 168 -2.81 -24.14 2.46
CA PHE A 168 -2.19 -24.42 1.17
C PHE A 168 -0.68 -24.66 1.21
N CYS A 169 -0.03 -24.46 2.36
CA CYS A 169 1.41 -24.62 2.51
C CYS A 169 1.78 -25.70 3.52
N ILE A 170 3.00 -26.20 3.42
CA ILE A 170 3.61 -27.09 4.42
C ILE A 170 4.50 -26.20 5.30
N VAL A 171 4.40 -26.38 6.61
CA VAL A 171 5.21 -25.68 7.60
C VAL A 171 6.16 -26.63 8.33
N ASP A 172 7.30 -26.11 8.80
CA ASP A 172 8.24 -26.83 9.64
C ASP A 172 7.75 -26.92 11.10
N GLU A 173 8.55 -27.58 11.96
CA GLU A 173 8.27 -27.71 13.41
C GLU A 173 8.24 -26.36 14.12
N ALA A 174 9.02 -25.37 13.66
CA ALA A 174 9.03 -24.00 14.18
C ALA A 174 7.85 -23.16 13.64
N GLY A 175 7.07 -23.68 12.69
CA GLY A 175 5.92 -23.04 12.09
C GLY A 175 6.20 -22.20 10.85
N TYR A 176 7.44 -22.21 10.31
CA TYR A 176 7.77 -21.49 9.07
C TYR A 176 7.30 -22.25 7.83
N VAL A 177 6.87 -21.52 6.80
CA VAL A 177 6.49 -22.12 5.52
C VAL A 177 7.70 -22.67 4.80
N ILE A 178 7.68 -23.99 4.48
CA ILE A 178 8.72 -24.66 3.70
C ILE A 178 8.42 -24.55 2.22
N THR A 179 7.24 -25.05 1.82
CA THR A 179 6.83 -25.10 0.41
C THR A 179 5.32 -25.00 0.28
N GLU A 180 4.85 -24.68 -0.92
CA GLU A 180 3.45 -24.65 -1.29
C GLU A 180 2.99 -26.06 -1.68
N ARG A 181 1.83 -26.50 -1.17
CA ARG A 181 1.21 -27.80 -1.51
C ARG A 181 0.64 -27.80 -2.91
N ASN A 182 0.23 -26.63 -3.39
CA ASN A 182 -0.46 -26.47 -4.66
C ASN A 182 0.23 -25.38 -5.46
N SER A 183 0.57 -25.68 -6.70
CA SER A 183 1.17 -24.71 -7.64
C SER A 183 0.25 -23.52 -7.99
N ALA A 184 -1.05 -23.65 -7.74
CA ALA A 184 -2.02 -22.58 -7.98
C ALA A 184 -2.06 -21.55 -6.87
N PHE A 185 -1.61 -21.88 -5.64
CA PHE A 185 -1.55 -20.94 -4.53
C PHE A 185 -0.15 -20.37 -4.39
N LYS A 186 -0.08 -19.07 -4.11
CA LYS A 186 1.16 -18.34 -3.80
C LYS A 186 0.96 -17.48 -2.56
N VAL A 187 1.95 -17.47 -1.66
CA VAL A 187 1.96 -16.59 -0.47
C VAL A 187 1.82 -15.12 -0.86
N ASN A 188 2.22 -14.78 -2.09
CA ASN A 188 2.05 -13.45 -2.67
C ASN A 188 0.59 -12.95 -2.60
N TYR A 189 -0.40 -13.84 -2.71
CA TYR A 189 -1.82 -13.46 -2.65
C TYR A 189 -2.23 -12.99 -1.25
N THR A 190 -1.86 -13.74 -0.21
CA THR A 190 -2.17 -13.36 1.17
C THR A 190 -1.39 -12.12 1.61
N ARG A 191 -0.16 -11.98 1.15
CA ARG A 191 0.67 -10.79 1.38
C ARG A 191 0.01 -9.53 0.80
N LYS A 192 -0.42 -9.55 -0.46
CA LYS A 192 -1.07 -8.40 -1.10
C LYS A 192 -2.37 -8.02 -0.39
N PHE A 193 -3.13 -9.01 0.09
CA PHE A 193 -4.32 -8.76 0.89
C PHE A 193 -4.02 -8.04 2.22
N GLN A 194 -2.93 -8.42 2.91
CA GLN A 194 -2.50 -7.72 4.12
C GLN A 194 -2.00 -6.30 3.85
N LEU A 195 -1.25 -6.10 2.75
CA LEU A 195 -0.78 -4.77 2.37
C LEU A 195 -1.94 -3.86 2.00
N LEU A 196 -2.97 -4.38 1.33
CA LEU A 196 -4.23 -3.68 1.10
C LEU A 196 -4.84 -3.20 2.41
N ALA A 197 -5.00 -4.09 3.38
CA ALA A 197 -5.56 -3.72 4.68
C ALA A 197 -4.70 -2.70 5.42
N ALA A 198 -3.38 -2.80 5.36
CA ALA A 198 -2.45 -1.89 6.03
C ALA A 198 -2.62 -0.42 5.59
N TYR A 199 -2.97 -0.19 4.33
CA TYR A 199 -3.22 1.15 3.82
C TYR A 199 -4.69 1.60 3.93
N LEU A 200 -5.64 0.67 3.77
CA LEU A 200 -7.06 1.02 3.81
C LEU A 200 -7.59 1.20 5.23
N VAL A 201 -7.20 0.35 6.17
CA VAL A 201 -7.77 0.38 7.52
C VAL A 201 -7.53 1.73 8.23
N PRO A 202 -6.33 2.33 8.19
CA PRO A 202 -6.10 3.64 8.80
C PRO A 202 -7.00 4.76 8.25
N LEU A 203 -7.38 4.66 6.97
CA LEU A 203 -8.20 5.67 6.31
C LEU A 203 -9.71 5.43 6.47
N LEU A 204 -10.16 4.18 6.30
CA LEU A 204 -11.59 3.86 6.28
C LEU A 204 -12.19 3.76 7.67
N VAL A 205 -11.39 3.26 8.62
CA VAL A 205 -11.85 3.11 10.01
C VAL A 205 -11.62 4.44 10.72
N LYS A 206 -12.60 5.30 10.72
CA LYS A 206 -12.57 6.61 11.41
C LYS A 206 -13.86 6.81 12.21
N PRO A 207 -13.83 7.56 13.32
CA PRO A 207 -15.03 7.90 14.07
C PRO A 207 -15.95 8.78 13.23
N ASP A 208 -17.17 8.93 13.72
CA ASP A 208 -18.10 9.87 13.14
C ASP A 208 -17.56 11.30 13.27
N GLU A 209 -17.57 12.03 12.17
CA GLU A 209 -17.02 13.39 12.10
C GLU A 209 -17.75 14.36 13.02
N GLU A 210 -19.05 14.13 13.29
CA GLU A 210 -19.81 14.93 14.22
C GLU A 210 -19.34 14.76 15.68
N SER A 211 -18.91 13.55 16.04
CA SER A 211 -18.44 13.23 17.40
C SER A 211 -16.97 13.58 17.65
N CYS A 212 -16.17 13.67 16.62
CA CYS A 212 -14.74 13.98 16.73
C CYS A 212 -14.16 14.60 15.43
N PRO A 213 -14.28 15.92 15.24
CA PRO A 213 -13.71 16.60 14.07
C PRO A 213 -12.19 16.40 13.91
N ALA A 214 -11.45 16.38 15.03
CA ALA A 214 -10.00 16.15 15.02
C ALA A 214 -9.61 14.72 14.61
N CYS A 215 -10.55 13.77 14.65
CA CYS A 215 -10.26 12.37 14.37
C CYS A 215 -10.05 12.04 12.87
N SER A 216 -10.34 12.97 11.97
CA SER A 216 -10.04 12.87 10.54
C SER A 216 -8.75 13.60 10.15
N GLY A 217 -8.09 14.28 11.10
CA GLY A 217 -6.88 15.06 10.89
C GLY A 217 -5.61 14.22 10.64
N PRO A 218 -4.51 14.90 10.24
CA PRO A 218 -3.22 14.23 10.01
C PRO A 218 -2.64 13.54 11.25
N VAL A 219 -2.87 14.10 12.46
CA VAL A 219 -2.42 13.50 13.72
C VAL A 219 -3.14 12.18 13.98
N ALA A 220 -4.46 12.16 13.76
CA ALA A 220 -5.25 10.95 13.94
C ALA A 220 -4.85 9.85 12.93
N LEU A 221 -4.53 10.23 11.68
CA LEU A 221 -4.00 9.30 10.70
C LEU A 221 -2.64 8.75 11.14
N ALA A 222 -1.74 9.59 11.64
CA ALA A 222 -0.43 9.17 12.11
C ALA A 222 -0.50 8.17 13.27
N TRP A 223 -1.50 8.31 14.17
CA TRP A 223 -1.79 7.28 15.19
C TRP A 223 -2.32 5.98 14.57
N GLY A 224 -3.14 6.06 13.53
CA GLY A 224 -3.58 4.89 12.77
C GLY A 224 -2.42 4.16 12.11
N ASP A 225 -1.48 4.90 11.52
CA ASP A 225 -0.25 4.39 10.92
C ASP A 225 0.66 3.73 11.98
N PHE A 226 0.79 4.38 13.15
CA PHE A 226 1.53 3.81 14.28
C PHE A 226 0.96 2.46 14.72
N VAL A 227 -0.36 2.37 14.84
CA VAL A 227 -1.06 1.12 15.20
C VAL A 227 -0.83 0.03 14.14
N THR A 228 -0.85 0.39 12.87
CA THR A 228 -0.53 -0.53 11.76
C THR A 228 0.90 -1.06 11.89
N LEU A 229 1.87 -0.18 12.09
CA LEU A 229 3.27 -0.57 12.31
C LEU A 229 3.45 -1.41 13.58
N LEU A 230 2.68 -1.15 14.63
CA LEU A 230 2.68 -1.95 15.85
C LEU A 230 2.23 -3.40 15.58
N CYS A 231 1.22 -3.60 14.72
CA CYS A 231 0.82 -4.95 14.28
C CYS A 231 1.96 -5.68 13.57
N PHE A 232 2.76 -4.98 12.75
CA PHE A 232 3.96 -5.57 12.14
C PHE A 232 5.09 -5.80 13.15
N LEU A 233 5.23 -4.95 14.17
CA LEU A 233 6.21 -5.14 15.24
C LEU A 233 5.98 -6.46 16.02
N LEU A 234 4.74 -6.88 16.18
CA LEU A 234 4.41 -8.16 16.81
C LEU A 234 4.91 -9.37 16.02
N LEU A 235 5.32 -9.18 14.76
CA LEU A 235 5.84 -10.24 13.89
C LEU A 235 7.37 -10.38 13.93
N ILE A 236 8.09 -9.61 14.78
CA ILE A 236 9.54 -9.81 14.94
C ILE A 236 9.84 -11.20 15.50
N LYS A 237 11.03 -11.74 15.19
CA LYS A 237 11.41 -13.12 15.50
C LYS A 237 11.15 -13.53 16.95
N PRO A 238 11.58 -12.75 17.98
CA PRO A 238 11.40 -13.14 19.38
C PRO A 238 9.95 -13.29 19.81
N ILE A 239 9.02 -12.55 19.16
CA ILE A 239 7.59 -12.58 19.48
C ILE A 239 6.87 -13.69 18.71
N ARG A 240 7.07 -13.76 17.38
CA ARG A 240 6.37 -14.74 16.54
C ARG A 240 6.74 -16.19 16.87
N GLU A 241 7.99 -16.46 17.28
CA GLU A 241 8.39 -17.84 17.65
C GLU A 241 7.83 -18.29 19.00
N ARG A 242 7.39 -17.35 19.85
CA ARG A 242 6.72 -17.65 21.13
C ARG A 242 5.21 -17.78 21.02
N SER A 243 4.63 -17.34 19.92
CA SER A 243 3.17 -17.31 19.73
C SER A 243 2.77 -17.88 18.39
N THR A 244 1.96 -18.94 18.43
CA THR A 244 1.42 -19.58 17.22
C THR A 244 0.57 -18.61 16.40
N LEU A 245 -0.11 -17.66 17.05
CA LEU A 245 -0.91 -16.63 16.37
C LEU A 245 -0.03 -15.71 15.52
N PHE A 246 1.05 -15.17 16.10
CA PHE A 246 1.94 -14.26 15.36
C PHE A 246 2.77 -14.99 14.30
N MET A 247 3.14 -16.24 14.54
CA MET A 247 3.75 -17.08 13.52
C MET A 247 2.79 -17.35 12.36
N LEU A 248 1.52 -17.62 12.65
CA LEU A 248 0.48 -17.78 11.65
C LEU A 248 0.33 -16.53 10.78
N GLN A 249 0.30 -15.35 11.40
CA GLN A 249 0.21 -14.08 10.69
C GLN A 249 1.45 -13.80 9.84
N PHE A 250 2.64 -14.10 10.36
CA PHE A 250 3.89 -13.97 9.62
C PHE A 250 3.91 -14.83 8.34
N ASN A 251 3.38 -16.04 8.42
CA ASN A 251 3.36 -16.98 7.29
C ASN A 251 2.61 -16.43 6.07
N SER A 252 1.61 -15.58 6.27
CA SER A 252 0.86 -14.95 5.17
C SER A 252 1.67 -13.88 4.40
N LEU A 253 2.82 -13.47 4.95
CA LEU A 253 3.71 -12.47 4.38
C LEU A 253 4.99 -13.05 3.82
N ASP A 254 5.36 -14.26 4.28
CA ASP A 254 6.68 -14.84 4.14
C ASP A 254 6.88 -15.53 2.79
N ARG A 255 6.98 -14.74 1.71
CA ARG A 255 7.26 -15.27 0.39
C ARG A 255 8.73 -15.69 0.24
N PRO A 256 9.01 -16.75 -0.54
CA PRO A 256 10.35 -17.33 -0.67
C PRO A 256 11.44 -16.34 -1.12
N GLU A 257 11.09 -15.43 -2.02
CA GLU A 257 12.02 -14.46 -2.60
C GLU A 257 12.50 -13.37 -1.64
N ASP A 258 11.79 -13.14 -0.53
CA ASP A 258 12.14 -12.14 0.46
C ASP A 258 12.90 -12.71 1.67
N ARG A 259 12.99 -14.04 1.77
CA ARG A 259 13.66 -14.70 2.90
C ARG A 259 15.17 -14.47 2.87
N PRO A 260 15.81 -14.33 4.01
CA PRO A 260 15.29 -14.32 5.39
C PRO A 260 14.81 -12.93 5.87
N HIS A 261 14.85 -11.93 5.01
CA HIS A 261 14.64 -10.52 5.36
C HIS A 261 13.21 -10.03 5.09
N THR A 262 12.22 -10.93 5.08
CA THR A 262 10.82 -10.65 4.74
C THR A 262 10.26 -9.44 5.47
N LEU A 263 10.38 -9.39 6.80
CA LEU A 263 9.83 -8.28 7.59
C LEU A 263 10.54 -6.96 7.29
N LYS A 264 11.87 -6.98 7.07
CA LYS A 264 12.64 -5.80 6.67
C LYS A 264 12.13 -5.23 5.35
N TRP A 265 11.95 -6.08 4.34
CA TRP A 265 11.48 -5.63 3.03
C TRP A 265 10.06 -5.08 3.08
N ILE A 266 9.17 -5.70 3.87
CA ILE A 266 7.80 -5.23 4.02
C ILE A 266 7.77 -3.91 4.78
N VAL A 267 8.40 -3.82 5.95
CA VAL A 267 8.31 -2.63 6.80
C VAL A 267 9.13 -1.49 6.22
N ALA A 268 10.44 -1.69 6.00
CA ALA A 268 11.32 -0.60 5.58
C ALA A 268 11.23 -0.29 4.08
N GLY A 269 10.87 -1.28 3.24
CA GLY A 269 10.76 -1.09 1.79
C GLY A 269 9.37 -0.64 1.33
N ASN A 270 8.31 -1.05 2.03
CA ASN A 270 6.93 -0.82 1.56
C ASN A 270 6.10 -0.01 2.56
N ILE A 271 5.82 -0.56 3.75
CA ILE A 271 4.82 0.02 4.65
C ILE A 271 5.27 1.38 5.19
N PHE A 272 6.44 1.46 5.82
CA PHE A 272 6.90 2.72 6.42
C PHE A 272 7.02 3.87 5.39
N PRO A 273 7.71 3.71 4.25
CA PRO A 273 7.75 4.78 3.26
C PRO A 273 6.38 5.03 2.61
N GLY A 274 5.53 4.00 2.43
CA GLY A 274 4.17 4.17 1.90
C GLY A 274 3.28 4.98 2.83
N LEU A 275 3.29 4.70 4.12
CA LEU A 275 2.54 5.47 5.12
C LEU A 275 3.04 6.92 5.21
N PHE A 276 4.37 7.12 5.12
CA PHE A 276 4.94 8.47 5.07
C PHE A 276 4.46 9.27 3.85
N VAL A 277 4.47 8.67 2.67
CA VAL A 277 3.95 9.29 1.45
C VAL A 277 2.45 9.57 1.57
N LEU A 278 1.70 8.63 2.13
CA LEU A 278 0.27 8.79 2.36
C LEU A 278 -0.02 9.96 3.32
N LEU A 279 0.70 10.03 4.44
CA LEU A 279 0.56 11.12 5.41
C LEU A 279 0.93 12.47 4.79
N PHE A 280 2.00 12.52 3.99
CA PHE A 280 2.42 13.71 3.28
C PHE A 280 1.32 14.22 2.33
N PHE A 281 0.75 13.36 1.49
CA PHE A 281 -0.33 13.77 0.59
C PHE A 281 -1.64 14.06 1.34
N ARG A 282 -1.94 13.34 2.42
CA ARG A 282 -3.08 13.68 3.28
C ARG A 282 -2.95 15.10 3.84
N TRP A 283 -1.75 15.47 4.32
CA TRP A 283 -1.47 16.82 4.80
C TRP A 283 -1.56 17.86 3.68
N LEU A 284 -1.08 17.52 2.49
CA LEU A 284 -1.09 18.40 1.33
C LEU A 284 -2.53 18.67 0.84
N PHE A 285 -3.32 17.62 0.66
CA PHE A 285 -4.72 17.72 0.23
C PHE A 285 -5.65 18.28 1.31
N ALA A 286 -5.34 18.12 2.60
CA ALA A 286 -6.11 18.73 3.69
C ALA A 286 -6.13 20.27 3.63
N ARG A 287 -5.22 20.88 2.86
CA ARG A 287 -5.18 22.33 2.61
C ARG A 287 -6.00 22.76 1.39
N THR A 288 -6.60 21.81 0.70
CA THR A 288 -7.47 22.03 -0.46
C THR A 288 -8.91 21.66 -0.13
N THR A 289 -9.83 22.06 -0.97
CA THR A 289 -11.24 21.65 -0.89
C THR A 289 -11.46 20.18 -1.29
N GLN A 290 -10.41 19.52 -1.79
CA GLN A 290 -10.44 18.19 -2.40
C GLN A 290 -9.68 17.15 -1.56
N SER A 291 -9.85 17.20 -0.23
CA SER A 291 -9.11 16.36 0.73
C SER A 291 -9.26 14.85 0.48
N ASP A 292 -10.38 14.43 -0.09
CA ASP A 292 -10.70 13.02 -0.30
C ASP A 292 -10.06 12.39 -1.54
N LEU A 293 -9.40 13.21 -2.39
CA LEU A 293 -8.59 12.67 -3.49
C LEU A 293 -7.45 11.74 -3.01
N VAL A 294 -7.06 11.85 -1.74
CA VAL A 294 -6.09 10.93 -1.12
C VAL A 294 -6.52 9.46 -1.22
N PHE A 295 -7.82 9.17 -1.25
CA PHE A 295 -8.31 7.81 -1.41
C PHE A 295 -7.95 7.21 -2.78
N ILE A 296 -7.81 8.02 -3.84
CA ILE A 296 -7.38 7.54 -5.15
C ILE A 296 -5.97 6.94 -5.06
N LEU A 297 -5.04 7.58 -4.30
CA LEU A 297 -3.69 7.07 -4.09
C LEU A 297 -3.74 5.65 -3.51
N VAL A 298 -4.56 5.49 -2.48
CA VAL A 298 -4.66 4.21 -1.75
C VAL A 298 -5.32 3.16 -2.62
N PHE A 299 -6.40 3.47 -3.31
CA PHE A 299 -7.09 2.49 -4.15
C PHE A 299 -6.27 2.07 -5.37
N VAL A 300 -5.60 3.00 -6.05
CA VAL A 300 -4.71 2.66 -7.16
C VAL A 300 -3.57 1.75 -6.69
N THR A 301 -2.96 2.08 -5.55
CA THR A 301 -1.85 1.28 -5.01
C THR A 301 -2.34 -0.06 -4.45
N SER A 302 -3.36 -0.03 -3.59
CA SER A 302 -3.77 -1.24 -2.86
C SER A 302 -4.52 -2.22 -3.74
N ILE A 303 -5.41 -1.75 -4.61
CA ILE A 303 -6.23 -2.61 -5.48
C ILE A 303 -5.55 -2.78 -6.83
N GLY A 304 -5.04 -1.70 -7.45
CA GLY A 304 -4.38 -1.77 -8.74
C GLY A 304 -3.14 -2.66 -8.70
N ASP A 305 -2.16 -2.32 -7.88
CA ASP A 305 -0.94 -3.14 -7.68
C ASP A 305 -1.25 -4.44 -6.93
N GLY A 306 -2.21 -4.41 -5.99
CA GLY A 306 -2.67 -5.61 -5.29
C GLY A 306 -3.15 -6.71 -6.23
N LEU A 307 -3.84 -6.37 -7.31
CA LEU A 307 -4.31 -7.30 -8.33
C LEU A 307 -3.26 -7.60 -9.41
N ALA A 308 -2.30 -6.71 -9.64
CA ALA A 308 -1.31 -6.85 -10.69
C ALA A 308 -0.48 -8.13 -10.56
N GLU A 309 0.01 -8.42 -9.36
CA GLU A 309 0.82 -9.61 -9.10
C GLU A 309 -0.01 -10.91 -9.19
N PRO A 310 -1.17 -11.07 -8.55
CA PRO A 310 -2.02 -12.25 -8.73
C PRO A 310 -2.45 -12.51 -10.18
N ILE A 311 -2.89 -11.47 -10.88
CA ILE A 311 -3.33 -11.59 -12.27
C ILE A 311 -2.14 -11.88 -13.19
N GLY A 312 -1.00 -11.24 -12.94
CA GLY A 312 0.23 -11.50 -13.66
C GLY A 312 0.75 -12.93 -13.50
N ILE A 313 0.59 -13.52 -12.30
CA ILE A 313 0.93 -14.93 -12.04
C ILE A 313 -0.06 -15.88 -12.70
N ALA A 314 -1.37 -15.63 -12.52
CA ALA A 314 -2.41 -16.55 -13.00
C ALA A 314 -2.65 -16.48 -14.51
N PHE A 315 -2.59 -15.29 -15.10
CA PHE A 315 -3.00 -15.04 -16.50
C PHE A 315 -1.90 -14.43 -17.37
N GLY A 316 -0.75 -14.04 -16.80
CA GLY A 316 0.32 -13.31 -17.50
C GLY A 316 1.01 -14.13 -18.59
N LYS A 317 0.54 -13.99 -19.83
CA LYS A 317 1.11 -14.63 -21.01
C LYS A 317 2.10 -13.73 -21.75
N HIS A 318 1.88 -12.42 -21.70
CA HIS A 318 2.68 -11.41 -22.38
C HIS A 318 3.68 -10.80 -21.42
N LYS A 319 4.86 -11.41 -21.34
CA LYS A 319 5.93 -10.97 -20.43
C LYS A 319 6.82 -9.94 -21.10
N TYR A 320 7.25 -8.96 -20.31
CA TYR A 320 8.27 -7.99 -20.70
C TYR A 320 9.31 -7.82 -19.59
N SER A 321 10.49 -7.34 -19.96
CA SER A 321 11.59 -7.09 -19.03
C SER A 321 11.76 -5.59 -18.85
N THR A 322 11.83 -5.13 -17.61
CA THR A 322 12.05 -3.75 -17.26
C THR A 322 13.22 -3.62 -16.31
N SER A 323 13.93 -2.49 -16.36
CA SER A 323 14.95 -2.11 -15.38
C SER A 323 14.36 -1.15 -14.37
N THR A 324 14.75 -1.28 -13.11
CA THR A 324 14.33 -0.31 -12.09
C THR A 324 15.08 1.01 -12.24
N CYS A 325 14.46 2.10 -11.82
CA CYS A 325 15.06 3.43 -11.89
C CYS A 325 16.41 3.56 -11.14
N CYS A 326 16.64 2.76 -10.09
CA CYS A 326 17.78 2.89 -9.20
C CYS A 326 18.71 1.66 -9.17
N SER A 327 18.45 0.64 -10.01
CA SER A 327 19.25 -0.59 -10.04
C SER A 327 19.40 -1.12 -11.46
N LYS A 328 20.56 -1.71 -11.75
CA LYS A 328 20.79 -2.43 -13.02
C LYS A 328 20.04 -3.76 -13.12
N ARG A 329 19.32 -4.14 -12.06
CA ARG A 329 18.56 -5.38 -12.01
C ARG A 329 17.35 -5.32 -12.94
N LYS A 330 17.18 -6.36 -13.74
CA LYS A 330 16.01 -6.50 -14.62
C LYS A 330 14.95 -7.36 -13.95
N TYR A 331 13.70 -6.94 -14.06
CA TYR A 331 12.54 -7.69 -13.57
C TYR A 331 11.67 -8.10 -14.75
N THR A 332 11.08 -9.27 -14.63
CA THR A 332 10.08 -9.75 -15.59
C THR A 332 8.70 -9.47 -15.04
N ARG A 333 7.92 -8.73 -15.79
CA ARG A 333 6.52 -8.38 -15.48
C ARG A 333 5.61 -8.88 -16.60
N SER A 334 4.31 -8.76 -16.43
CA SER A 334 3.33 -9.13 -17.46
C SER A 334 2.45 -7.94 -17.81
N PHE A 335 2.09 -7.83 -19.09
CA PHE A 335 1.15 -6.78 -19.51
C PHE A 335 -0.23 -6.94 -18.87
N GLU A 336 -0.66 -8.17 -18.58
CA GLU A 336 -1.91 -8.44 -17.87
C GLU A 336 -1.89 -7.89 -16.44
N GLY A 337 -0.74 -8.03 -15.75
CA GLY A 337 -0.56 -7.42 -14.42
C GLY A 337 -0.56 -5.90 -14.50
N SER A 338 0.26 -5.31 -15.37
CA SER A 338 0.33 -3.85 -15.51
C SER A 338 -0.99 -3.23 -15.99
N ALA A 339 -1.81 -3.99 -16.74
CA ALA A 339 -3.16 -3.56 -17.13
C ALA A 339 -4.08 -3.35 -15.90
N CYS A 340 -3.88 -4.08 -14.80
CA CYS A 340 -4.66 -3.85 -13.58
C CYS A 340 -4.38 -2.48 -12.97
N VAL A 341 -3.10 -2.10 -12.92
CA VAL A 341 -2.70 -0.77 -12.41
C VAL A 341 -3.18 0.33 -13.37
N PHE A 342 -3.06 0.11 -14.67
CA PHE A 342 -3.57 1.03 -15.69
C PHE A 342 -5.08 1.27 -15.53
N LEU A 343 -5.87 0.20 -15.43
CA LEU A 343 -7.33 0.28 -15.23
C LEU A 343 -7.68 0.95 -13.90
N ALA A 344 -6.93 0.68 -12.83
CA ALA A 344 -7.12 1.35 -11.55
C ALA A 344 -6.96 2.87 -11.67
N GLY A 345 -5.99 3.34 -12.47
CA GLY A 345 -5.80 4.76 -12.77
C GLY A 345 -6.97 5.43 -13.51
N ILE A 346 -7.85 4.66 -14.14
CA ILE A 346 -9.08 5.16 -14.79
C ILE A 346 -10.29 5.02 -13.85
N VAL A 347 -10.45 3.83 -13.28
CA VAL A 347 -11.65 3.44 -12.53
C VAL A 347 -11.80 4.24 -11.24
N PHE A 348 -10.71 4.42 -10.48
CA PHE A 348 -10.82 5.08 -9.18
C PHE A 348 -11.07 6.59 -9.28
N PRO A 349 -10.45 7.36 -10.18
CA PRO A 349 -10.90 8.71 -10.44
C PRO A 349 -12.37 8.79 -10.87
N ALA A 350 -12.81 7.87 -11.76
CA ALA A 350 -14.21 7.84 -12.19
C ALA A 350 -15.17 7.54 -11.03
N LEU A 351 -14.84 6.64 -10.11
CA LEU A 351 -15.66 6.34 -8.92
C LEU A 351 -15.70 7.50 -7.92
N GLN A 352 -14.67 8.32 -7.92
CA GLN A 352 -14.55 9.47 -7.02
C GLN A 352 -14.74 10.80 -7.75
N TYR A 353 -15.50 10.81 -8.83
CA TYR A 353 -15.72 11.99 -9.68
C TYR A 353 -16.23 13.20 -8.89
N THR A 354 -17.01 12.98 -7.84
CA THR A 354 -17.58 14.03 -6.98
C THR A 354 -16.52 14.79 -6.17
N ASN A 355 -15.31 14.24 -6.02
CA ASN A 355 -14.22 14.85 -5.26
C ASN A 355 -13.40 15.84 -6.12
N PHE A 356 -13.67 15.93 -7.43
CA PHE A 356 -13.05 16.91 -8.31
C PHE A 356 -13.91 18.17 -8.41
N GLU A 357 -13.30 19.34 -8.38
CA GLU A 357 -14.03 20.61 -8.50
C GLU A 357 -14.50 20.87 -9.93
N THR A 358 -13.73 20.43 -10.92
CA THR A 358 -14.03 20.67 -12.33
C THR A 358 -14.00 19.38 -13.15
N PRO A 359 -14.85 19.27 -14.18
CA PRO A 359 -14.79 18.15 -15.13
C PRO A 359 -13.41 18.00 -15.78
N MET A 360 -12.73 19.12 -16.03
CA MET A 360 -11.41 19.13 -16.67
C MET A 360 -10.36 18.42 -15.81
N GLN A 361 -10.36 18.65 -14.49
CA GLN A 361 -9.47 17.94 -13.56
C GLN A 361 -9.71 16.42 -13.62
N LEU A 362 -10.97 15.99 -13.61
CA LEU A 362 -11.33 14.58 -13.72
C LEU A 362 -10.83 13.96 -15.02
N TRP A 363 -11.13 14.59 -16.17
CA TRP A 363 -10.78 14.05 -17.47
C TRP A 363 -9.27 13.97 -17.67
N LEU A 364 -8.54 15.01 -17.29
CA LEU A 364 -7.08 14.98 -17.35
C LEU A 364 -6.51 13.89 -16.46
N THR A 365 -7.08 13.71 -15.26
CA THR A 365 -6.66 12.63 -14.37
C THR A 365 -6.90 11.28 -15.01
N MET A 366 -8.09 11.00 -15.54
CA MET A 366 -8.42 9.72 -16.18
C MET A 366 -7.60 9.43 -17.44
N ILE A 367 -7.07 10.45 -18.11
CA ILE A 367 -6.22 10.30 -19.29
C ILE A 367 -4.75 10.12 -18.90
N ILE A 368 -4.23 10.93 -17.99
CA ILE A 368 -2.79 10.97 -17.68
C ILE A 368 -2.40 9.88 -16.66
N LEU A 369 -3.18 9.75 -15.59
CA LEU A 369 -2.84 8.89 -14.46
C LEU A 369 -2.58 7.43 -14.85
N PRO A 370 -3.39 6.77 -15.72
CA PRO A 370 -3.18 5.37 -16.08
C PRO A 370 -1.77 5.09 -16.63
N PHE A 371 -1.26 5.95 -17.48
CA PHE A 371 0.06 5.79 -18.06
C PHE A 371 1.17 6.01 -17.03
N VAL A 372 1.02 7.03 -16.19
CA VAL A 372 2.01 7.35 -15.15
C VAL A 372 2.10 6.21 -14.13
N VAL A 373 0.96 5.70 -13.64
CA VAL A 373 0.97 4.62 -12.64
C VAL A 373 1.42 3.28 -13.22
N ALA A 374 1.07 2.96 -14.47
CA ALA A 374 1.56 1.75 -15.13
C ALA A 374 3.08 1.81 -15.36
N TYR A 375 3.62 2.99 -15.72
CA TYR A 375 5.05 3.19 -15.84
C TYR A 375 5.75 3.14 -14.47
N ALA A 376 5.19 3.78 -13.44
CA ALA A 376 5.70 3.78 -12.08
C ALA A 376 5.77 2.35 -11.52
N GLU A 377 4.70 1.55 -11.69
CA GLU A 377 4.66 0.12 -11.31
C GLU A 377 5.75 -0.66 -12.05
N ALA A 378 5.89 -0.47 -13.36
CA ALA A 378 6.87 -1.19 -14.16
C ALA A 378 8.32 -0.92 -13.74
N THR A 379 8.63 0.29 -13.29
CA THR A 379 10.00 0.75 -12.96
C THR A 379 10.29 0.81 -11.45
N ALA A 380 9.29 0.54 -10.60
CA ALA A 380 9.46 0.56 -9.15
C ALA A 380 10.56 -0.42 -8.69
N PRO A 381 11.42 -0.04 -7.72
CA PRO A 381 12.36 -0.94 -7.10
C PRO A 381 11.63 -2.07 -6.37
N HIS A 382 12.33 -3.20 -6.17
CA HIS A 382 11.80 -4.35 -5.44
C HIS A 382 11.25 -3.93 -4.07
N THR A 383 10.01 -4.33 -3.78
CA THR A 383 9.26 -4.02 -2.55
C THR A 383 8.91 -2.55 -2.32
N MET A 384 9.34 -1.60 -3.16
CA MET A 384 9.01 -0.18 -3.06
C MET A 384 7.89 0.24 -4.03
N ASP A 385 7.14 -0.71 -4.53
CA ASP A 385 6.01 -0.50 -5.44
C ASP A 385 4.96 0.44 -4.84
N ALA A 386 4.50 0.21 -3.61
CA ALA A 386 3.47 1.03 -2.99
C ALA A 386 3.88 2.51 -2.79
N PRO A 387 5.01 2.86 -2.17
CA PRO A 387 5.39 4.26 -2.01
C PRO A 387 5.63 4.96 -3.35
N VAL A 388 6.17 4.27 -4.36
CA VAL A 388 6.40 4.84 -5.70
C VAL A 388 5.06 5.11 -6.40
N LEU A 389 4.12 4.18 -6.35
CA LEU A 389 2.78 4.35 -6.92
C LEU A 389 1.99 5.46 -6.24
N MET A 390 1.98 5.49 -4.90
CA MET A 390 1.33 6.57 -4.15
C MET A 390 1.94 7.92 -4.47
N GLY A 391 3.28 8.00 -4.53
CA GLY A 391 3.99 9.21 -4.87
C GLY A 391 3.66 9.72 -6.28
N ALA A 392 3.69 8.83 -7.26
CA ALA A 392 3.33 9.15 -8.65
C ALA A 392 1.87 9.60 -8.78
N THR A 393 0.95 8.87 -8.17
CA THR A 393 -0.48 9.20 -8.17
C THR A 393 -0.72 10.56 -7.51
N GLY A 394 -0.16 10.77 -6.31
CA GLY A 394 -0.33 12.01 -5.57
C GLY A 394 0.24 13.22 -6.30
N LEU A 395 1.41 13.06 -6.94
CA LEU A 395 2.02 14.13 -7.73
C LEU A 395 1.15 14.53 -8.93
N VAL A 396 0.62 13.55 -9.67
CA VAL A 396 -0.27 13.81 -10.81
C VAL A 396 -1.52 14.53 -10.36
N LEU A 397 -2.21 14.02 -9.33
CA LEU A 397 -3.42 14.64 -8.80
C LEU A 397 -3.15 16.06 -8.29
N TYR A 398 -2.11 16.23 -7.47
CA TYR A 398 -1.77 17.55 -6.94
C TYR A 398 -1.44 18.56 -8.03
N THR A 399 -0.73 18.13 -9.06
CA THR A 399 -0.40 18.99 -10.21
C THR A 399 -1.67 19.40 -10.97
N ILE A 400 -2.57 18.46 -11.25
CA ILE A 400 -3.79 18.72 -12.00
C ILE A 400 -4.71 19.69 -11.25
N ILE A 401 -4.93 19.49 -9.95
CA ILE A 401 -5.82 20.36 -9.17
C ILE A 401 -5.28 21.78 -8.94
N HIS A 402 -3.96 21.99 -9.10
CA HIS A 402 -3.37 23.33 -8.94
C HIS A 402 -3.22 24.08 -10.27
N ILE A 403 -3.26 23.39 -11.39
CA ILE A 403 -3.13 24.02 -12.72
C ILE A 403 -4.51 24.28 -13.33
N PHE A 404 -5.48 23.43 -13.08
CA PHE A 404 -6.79 23.43 -13.70
C PHE A 404 -7.91 23.52 -12.67
#